data_577cb1e23e5df33e2917fad75185d05e
#
_entry.id   577cb1e23e5df33e2917fad75185d05e
#
_cell.length_a   1.000
_cell.length_b   1.000
_cell.length_c   1.000
_cell.angle_alpha   90.00
_cell.angle_beta   90.00
_cell.angle_gamma   90.00
#
_symmetry.space_group_name_H-M   'P 1'
#
loop_
_entity.id
_entity.type
_entity.pdbx_description
1 polymer ?
#
loop_
_entity_poly.entity_id
_entity_poly.type
_entity_poly.pdbx_seq_one_letter_code
_entity_poly.pdbx_strand_id
1 'polypeptide(L)'
;MREAITLPLGEEYHLRSRKDRIRYAGMPSDTVYSIVQRKASGYQGFAWNLFIPIKKQDITIDGVSIFVENVTPEEIRFRIQ
;
A
#
# COMPACT_ATOMS: atom_id res chain seq x y z
N MET A 1 5.45 -17.99 -7.99
CA MET A 1 4.54 -16.83 -8.08
C MET A 1 3.94 -16.55 -6.71
N ARG A 2 3.93 -15.31 -6.32
CA ARG A 2 3.40 -14.95 -5.00
C ARG A 2 1.90 -14.77 -5.06
N GLU A 3 1.24 -15.11 -3.96
CA GLU A 3 -0.20 -14.97 -3.87
C GLU A 3 -0.61 -13.50 -3.80
N ALA A 4 -1.81 -13.24 -4.29
CA ALA A 4 -2.38 -11.91 -4.17
C ALA A 4 -2.82 -11.65 -2.74
N ILE A 5 -2.64 -10.42 -2.29
CA ILE A 5 -3.01 -9.97 -0.98
C ILE A 5 -4.16 -8.98 -1.15
N THR A 6 -5.26 -9.20 -0.43
CA THR A 6 -6.38 -8.28 -0.41
C THR A 6 -6.33 -7.52 0.91
N LEU A 7 -6.22 -6.20 0.82
CA LEU A 7 -6.11 -5.33 1.98
C LEU A 7 -7.33 -4.42 2.05
N PRO A 8 -8.24 -4.69 3.00
CA PRO A 8 -9.42 -3.84 3.18
C PRO A 8 -9.06 -2.44 3.69
N LEU A 9 -9.96 -1.51 3.44
CA LEU A 9 -9.81 -0.12 3.89
C LEU A 9 -9.50 -0.06 5.38
N GLY A 10 -8.45 0.67 5.72
CA GLY A 10 -8.04 0.87 7.11
C GLY A 10 -7.18 -0.22 7.71
N GLU A 11 -6.98 -1.33 7.01
CA GLU A 11 -6.13 -2.41 7.52
C GLU A 11 -4.69 -2.23 7.06
N GLU A 12 -3.79 -2.81 7.84
CA GLU A 12 -2.35 -2.70 7.62
C GLU A 12 -1.75 -4.00 7.14
N TYR A 13 -0.70 -3.90 6.34
CA TYR A 13 0.09 -5.03 5.88
C TYR A 13 1.58 -4.73 6.12
N HIS A 14 2.29 -5.70 6.68
CA HIS A 14 3.74 -5.59 6.91
C HIS A 14 4.48 -5.97 5.62
N LEU A 15 5.36 -5.09 5.14
CA LEU A 15 6.11 -5.32 3.91
C LEU A 15 7.26 -6.30 4.15
N ARG A 16 8.41 -5.79 4.57
CA ARG A 16 9.60 -6.64 4.78
C ARG A 16 9.82 -6.98 6.22
N SER A 17 9.51 -6.04 7.10
CA SER A 17 9.77 -6.17 8.51
C SER A 17 8.59 -5.59 9.26
N ARG A 18 8.59 -5.80 10.57
CA ARG A 18 7.53 -5.25 11.42
C ARG A 18 7.53 -3.73 11.45
N LYS A 19 8.64 -3.11 11.03
CA LYS A 19 8.78 -1.66 11.05
C LYS A 19 8.18 -0.97 9.84
N ASP A 20 8.03 -1.71 8.73
CA ASP A 20 7.55 -1.17 7.47
C ASP A 20 6.16 -1.68 7.20
N ARG A 21 5.17 -0.79 7.26
CA ARG A 21 3.77 -1.14 7.09
C ARG A 21 3.10 -0.23 6.08
N ILE A 22 2.11 -0.77 5.42
CA ILE A 22 1.22 0.03 4.58
C ILE A 22 -0.21 -0.14 5.05
N ARG A 23 -0.99 0.91 4.88
CA ARG A 23 -2.43 0.89 5.18
C ARG A 23 -3.16 1.39 3.95
N TYR A 24 -4.20 0.69 3.54
CA TYR A 24 -5.02 1.17 2.44
C TYR A 24 -5.96 2.27 2.94
N ALA A 25 -5.89 3.44 2.31
CA ALA A 25 -6.65 4.61 2.74
C ALA A 25 -7.80 4.98 1.79
N GLY A 26 -8.06 4.13 0.79
CA GLY A 26 -9.18 4.32 -0.10
C GLY A 26 -8.86 5.11 -1.36
N MET A 27 -9.91 5.58 -2.01
CA MET A 27 -9.79 6.34 -3.26
C MET A 27 -10.31 7.76 -3.06
N PRO A 28 -9.42 8.76 -2.99
CA PRO A 28 -9.87 10.15 -2.90
C PRO A 28 -10.53 10.65 -4.18
N SER A 29 -10.29 9.95 -5.31
CA SER A 29 -10.96 10.25 -6.58
C SER A 29 -11.09 8.97 -7.39
N ASP A 30 -11.81 9.05 -8.51
CA ASP A 30 -12.00 7.91 -9.41
C ASP A 30 -10.71 7.44 -10.07
N THR A 31 -9.69 8.28 -10.10
CA THR A 31 -8.44 8.00 -10.82
C THR A 31 -7.23 7.85 -9.91
N VAL A 32 -7.41 8.01 -8.60
CA VAL A 32 -6.30 8.00 -7.64
C VAL A 32 -6.70 7.19 -6.41
N TYR A 33 -5.78 6.35 -5.95
CA TYR A 33 -5.93 5.68 -4.65
C TYR A 33 -4.84 6.12 -3.70
N SER A 34 -5.05 5.91 -2.41
CA SER A 34 -4.14 6.37 -1.38
C SER A 34 -3.67 5.21 -0.51
N ILE A 35 -2.37 5.18 -0.26
CA ILE A 35 -1.75 4.25 0.67
C ILE A 35 -0.98 5.07 1.69
N VAL A 36 -1.16 4.75 2.96
CA VAL A 36 -0.34 5.33 4.02
C VAL A 36 0.83 4.40 4.26
N GLN A 37 2.03 4.90 4.01
CA GLN A 37 3.26 4.18 4.34
C GLN A 37 3.68 4.57 5.74
N ARG A 38 3.89 3.59 6.60
CA ARG A 38 4.32 3.82 7.98
C ARG A 38 5.65 3.13 8.22
N LYS A 39 6.51 3.83 8.91
CA LYS A 39 7.84 3.33 9.23
C LYS A 39 8.17 3.69 10.68
N ALA A 40 8.63 2.72 11.45
CA ALA A 40 9.09 2.95 12.81
C ALA A 40 10.62 3.00 12.83
N SER A 41 11.18 3.98 13.53
CA SER A 41 12.62 4.11 13.69
C SER A 41 12.91 4.57 15.12
N GLY A 42 13.38 3.64 15.95
CA GLY A 42 13.62 3.94 17.36
C GLY A 42 12.35 4.36 18.07
N TYR A 43 12.37 5.55 18.65
CA TYR A 43 11.22 6.11 19.35
C TYR A 43 10.24 6.82 18.44
N GLN A 44 10.60 7.02 17.17
CA GLN A 44 9.80 7.83 16.28
C GLN A 44 9.12 6.96 15.23
N GLY A 45 7.89 7.31 14.92
CA GLY A 45 7.17 6.75 13.81
C GLY A 45 7.01 7.80 12.72
N PHE A 46 7.09 7.36 11.48
CA PHE A 46 6.87 8.21 10.31
C PHE A 46 5.71 7.66 9.52
N ALA A 47 4.90 8.56 8.97
CA ALA A 47 3.79 8.16 8.13
C ALA A 47 3.70 9.12 6.95
N TRP A 48 3.49 8.56 5.75
CA TRP A 48 3.32 9.33 4.52
C TRP A 48 2.08 8.87 3.81
N ASN A 49 1.34 9.83 3.25
CA ASN A 49 0.26 9.52 2.33
C ASN A 49 0.82 9.48 0.93
N LEU A 50 0.67 8.34 0.27
CA LEU A 50 1.04 8.18 -1.12
C LEU A 50 -0.23 8.22 -1.96
N PHE A 51 -0.24 9.08 -2.97
CA PHE A 51 -1.36 9.20 -3.90
C PHE A 51 -0.91 8.64 -5.24
N ILE A 52 -1.55 7.56 -5.67
CA ILE A 52 -1.08 6.77 -6.81
C ILE A 52 -2.17 6.74 -7.87
N PRO A 53 -1.84 7.10 -9.13
CA PRO A 53 -2.81 6.98 -10.22
C PRO A 53 -3.25 5.53 -10.40
N ILE A 54 -4.52 5.32 -10.62
CA ILE A 54 -5.07 3.96 -10.78
C ILE A 54 -4.46 3.23 -11.99
N LYS A 55 -3.97 3.98 -12.97
CA LYS A 55 -3.32 3.42 -14.15
C LYS A 55 -1.94 2.84 -13.86
N LYS A 56 -1.32 3.26 -12.76
CA LYS A 56 0.02 2.81 -12.42
C LYS A 56 -0.08 1.54 -11.59
N GLN A 57 0.16 0.40 -12.22
CA GLN A 57 0.05 -0.90 -11.57
C GLN A 57 1.35 -1.35 -10.91
N ASP A 58 2.49 -0.92 -11.44
CA ASP A 58 3.79 -1.25 -10.85
C ASP A 58 4.24 -0.12 -9.96
N ILE A 59 4.32 -0.38 -8.67
CA ILE A 59 4.74 0.62 -7.69
C ILE A 59 5.87 0.06 -6.82
N THR A 60 6.63 0.96 -6.24
CA THR A 60 7.70 0.59 -5.31
C THR A 60 7.50 1.37 -4.02
N ILE A 61 7.39 0.66 -2.91
CA ILE A 61 7.25 1.27 -1.60
C ILE A 61 8.37 0.75 -0.73
N ASP A 62 9.21 1.66 -0.26
CA ASP A 62 10.35 1.34 0.61
C ASP A 62 11.23 0.22 0.02
N GLY A 63 11.48 0.30 -1.28
CA GLY A 63 12.31 -0.67 -1.99
C GLY A 63 11.61 -1.99 -2.32
N VAL A 64 10.35 -2.13 -1.95
CA VAL A 64 9.58 -3.35 -2.25
C VAL A 64 8.75 -3.12 -3.49
N SER A 65 8.93 -3.96 -4.50
CA SER A 65 8.17 -3.89 -5.75
C SER A 65 6.82 -4.57 -5.57
N ILE A 66 5.78 -3.85 -5.94
CA ILE A 66 4.39 -4.29 -5.76
C ILE A 66 3.66 -4.17 -7.09
N PHE A 67 2.92 -5.21 -7.46
CA PHE A 67 2.03 -5.16 -8.61
C PHE A 67 0.58 -5.06 -8.11
N VAL A 68 -0.09 -3.98 -8.46
CA VAL A 68 -1.48 -3.74 -8.05
C VAL A 68 -2.42 -4.33 -9.07
N GLU A 69 -3.20 -5.32 -8.64
CA GLU A 69 -4.13 -6.03 -9.53
C GLU A 69 -5.46 -5.31 -9.65
N ASN A 70 -5.99 -4.82 -8.53
CA ASN A 70 -7.29 -4.20 -8.52
C ASN A 70 -7.40 -3.23 -7.34
N VAL A 71 -8.14 -2.14 -7.55
CA VAL A 71 -8.37 -1.13 -6.52
C VAL A 71 -9.86 -0.77 -6.54
N THR A 72 -10.47 -0.78 -5.37
CA THR A 72 -11.83 -0.28 -5.17
C THR A 72 -11.81 0.65 -3.96
N PRO A 73 -12.88 1.44 -3.71
CA PRO A 73 -12.94 2.25 -2.50
C PRO A 73 -12.85 1.44 -1.21
N GLU A 74 -13.19 0.15 -1.24
CA GLU A 74 -13.23 -0.69 -0.04
C GLU A 74 -11.98 -1.52 0.17
N GLU A 75 -11.20 -1.80 -0.90
CA GLU A 75 -10.04 -2.68 -0.77
C GLU A 75 -9.07 -2.51 -1.93
N ILE A 76 -7.84 -2.92 -1.69
CA ILE A 76 -6.81 -3.02 -2.73
C ILE A 76 -6.32 -4.46 -2.80
N ARG A 77 -6.09 -4.95 -4.01
CA ARG A 77 -5.54 -6.28 -4.22
C ARG A 77 -4.21 -6.15 -4.96
N PHE A 78 -3.17 -6.72 -4.38
CA PHE A 78 -1.82 -6.57 -4.92
C PHE A 78 -0.99 -7.82 -4.68
N ARG A 79 0.16 -7.88 -5.37
CA ARG A 79 1.17 -8.92 -5.19
C ARG A 79 2.51 -8.27 -4.90
N ILE A 80 3.27 -8.90 -4.02
CA ILE A 80 4.68 -8.54 -3.83
C ILE A 80 5.48 -9.23 -4.93
N GLN A 81 6.29 -8.48 -5.60
CA GLN A 81 7.14 -8.99 -6.67
C GLN A 81 8.54 -9.35 -6.20
#